data_a1f7db88d205251bc90950b4aa79ec8e
#
_entry.id   a1f7db88d205251bc90950b4aa79ec8e
#
_cell.length_a   1.000
_cell.length_b   1.000
_cell.length_c   1.000
_cell.angle_alpha   90.00
_cell.angle_beta   90.00
_cell.angle_gamma   90.00
#
_symmetry.space_group_name_H-M   'P 1'
#
loop_
_entity.id
_entity.type
_entity.pdbx_description
1 polymer ?
#
loop_
_entity_poly.entity_id
_entity_poly.type
_entity_poly.pdbx_seq_one_letter_code
_entity_poly.pdbx_strand_id
1 'polypeptide(L)'
;MSEIVPAAVEQLAPETRARLAIVQQARAEDLDAVRGAYARLDVAADCAAFFNDLPARMAAVHLVISRSGASTVAELAAIGRPSILVPLPHALDQDQAANAGLLAAAGGAIRILQADFTPARLASDIARLAAAPGELAAMAAAAKSAGILDAAERLADVVMKVAGI
;
A
#
# COMPACT_ATOMS: atom_id res chain seq x y z
N MET A 1 5.41 -7.94 6.90
CA MET A 1 4.49 -8.12 5.77
C MET A 1 4.35 -9.60 5.42
N SER A 2 5.44 -10.32 5.18
CA SER A 2 5.41 -11.71 4.69
C SER A 2 4.64 -12.70 5.58
N GLU A 3 4.55 -12.48 6.88
CA GLU A 3 3.79 -13.32 7.83
C GLU A 3 2.36 -12.79 8.01
N ILE A 4 2.19 -11.47 8.15
CA ILE A 4 0.91 -10.87 8.54
C ILE A 4 -0.11 -10.92 7.41
N VAL A 5 0.31 -10.64 6.16
CA VAL A 5 -0.65 -10.56 5.05
C VAL A 5 -1.25 -11.92 4.72
N PRO A 6 -0.48 -13.03 4.55
CA PRO A 6 -1.07 -14.35 4.36
C PRO A 6 -1.98 -14.80 5.53
N ALA A 7 -1.54 -14.54 6.77
CA ALA A 7 -2.34 -14.87 7.96
C ALA A 7 -3.64 -14.05 8.06
N ALA A 8 -3.65 -12.82 7.55
CA ALA A 8 -4.88 -12.04 7.45
C ALA A 8 -5.83 -12.58 6.37
N VAL A 9 -5.29 -13.00 5.24
CA VAL A 9 -6.07 -13.63 4.16
C VAL A 9 -6.71 -14.93 4.63
N GLU A 10 -6.02 -15.72 5.46
CA GLU A 10 -6.57 -16.93 6.07
C GLU A 10 -7.81 -16.65 6.93
N GLN A 11 -7.89 -15.49 7.61
CA GLN A 11 -9.02 -15.11 8.47
C GLN A 11 -10.22 -14.54 7.70
N LEU A 12 -10.10 -14.31 6.40
CA LEU A 12 -11.22 -13.83 5.60
C LEU A 12 -12.24 -14.93 5.37
N ALA A 13 -13.52 -14.54 5.25
CA ALA A 13 -14.57 -15.43 4.84
C ALA A 13 -14.26 -16.07 3.47
N PRO A 14 -14.62 -17.35 3.24
CA PRO A 14 -14.30 -18.06 2.00
C PRO A 14 -14.74 -17.29 0.74
N GLU A 15 -15.91 -16.66 0.78
CA GLU A 15 -16.49 -15.91 -0.34
C GLU A 15 -15.66 -14.64 -0.66
N THR A 16 -15.10 -13.99 0.36
CA THR A 16 -14.20 -12.86 0.17
C THR A 16 -12.87 -13.34 -0.38
N ARG A 17 -12.31 -14.40 0.19
CA ARG A 17 -11.04 -14.98 -0.18
C ARG A 17 -11.01 -15.46 -1.64
N ALA A 18 -12.09 -16.12 -2.09
CA ALA A 18 -12.22 -16.61 -3.46
C ALA A 18 -12.21 -15.51 -4.54
N ARG A 19 -12.41 -14.25 -4.14
CA ARG A 19 -12.40 -13.08 -5.03
C ARG A 19 -11.05 -12.35 -5.05
N LEU A 20 -10.09 -12.79 -4.26
CA LEU A 20 -8.79 -12.13 -4.19
C LEU A 20 -7.86 -12.61 -5.30
N ALA A 21 -7.16 -11.66 -5.91
CA ALA A 21 -5.94 -11.90 -6.68
C ALA A 21 -4.83 -11.06 -6.02
N ILE A 22 -3.76 -11.72 -5.59
CA ILE A 22 -2.71 -11.09 -4.78
C ILE A 22 -1.44 -10.98 -5.60
N VAL A 23 -0.80 -9.81 -5.54
CA VAL A 23 0.59 -9.62 -5.97
C VAL A 23 1.38 -9.27 -4.73
N GLN A 24 2.36 -10.09 -4.37
CA GLN A 24 3.15 -9.86 -3.17
C GLN A 24 4.65 -9.96 -3.44
N GLN A 25 5.34 -8.86 -3.17
CA GLN A 25 6.79 -8.90 -3.06
C GLN A 25 7.18 -9.40 -1.66
N ALA A 26 8.04 -10.40 -1.60
CA ALA A 26 8.58 -10.96 -0.36
C ALA A 26 10.10 -11.12 -0.50
N ARG A 27 10.83 -11.07 0.61
CA ARG A 27 12.27 -11.36 0.57
C ARG A 27 12.50 -12.78 0.07
N ALA A 28 13.68 -13.03 -0.51
CA ALA A 28 14.00 -14.36 -1.05
C ALA A 28 13.84 -15.46 -0.01
N GLU A 29 14.25 -15.22 1.23
CA GLU A 29 14.12 -16.14 2.36
C GLU A 29 12.68 -16.43 2.79
N ASP A 30 11.74 -15.51 2.54
CA ASP A 30 10.33 -15.64 2.91
C ASP A 30 9.47 -16.20 1.77
N LEU A 31 9.98 -16.19 0.54
CA LEU A 31 9.17 -16.35 -0.67
C LEU A 31 8.44 -17.69 -0.75
N ASP A 32 9.11 -18.78 -0.41
CA ASP A 32 8.50 -20.11 -0.45
C ASP A 32 7.43 -20.30 0.63
N ALA A 33 7.65 -19.72 1.81
CA ALA A 33 6.64 -19.73 2.89
C ALA A 33 5.39 -18.94 2.49
N VAL A 34 5.56 -17.78 1.85
CA VAL A 34 4.46 -16.93 1.37
C VAL A 34 3.67 -17.64 0.26
N ARG A 35 4.34 -18.21 -0.73
CA ARG A 35 3.70 -19.00 -1.81
C ARG A 35 2.92 -20.20 -1.26
N GLY A 36 3.55 -20.94 -0.35
CA GLY A 36 2.93 -22.09 0.30
C GLY A 36 1.69 -21.70 1.12
N ALA A 37 1.69 -20.54 1.75
CA ALA A 37 0.52 -20.05 2.48
C ALA A 37 -0.65 -19.78 1.54
N TYR A 38 -0.46 -19.06 0.45
CA TYR A 38 -1.54 -18.79 -0.53
C TYR A 38 -2.02 -20.04 -1.25
N ALA A 39 -1.12 -20.97 -1.58
CA ALA A 39 -1.49 -22.26 -2.17
C ALA A 39 -2.41 -23.08 -1.26
N ARG A 40 -2.14 -23.13 0.05
CA ARG A 40 -3.02 -23.81 1.03
C ARG A 40 -4.40 -23.19 1.14
N LEU A 41 -4.51 -21.88 0.86
CA LEU A 41 -5.75 -21.12 0.95
C LEU A 41 -6.54 -21.11 -0.37
N ASP A 42 -6.01 -21.73 -1.42
CA ASP A 42 -6.54 -21.68 -2.79
C ASP A 42 -6.73 -20.24 -3.29
N VAL A 43 -5.77 -19.36 -3.02
CA VAL A 43 -5.79 -17.96 -3.43
C VAL A 43 -4.80 -17.74 -4.56
N ALA A 44 -5.27 -17.13 -5.64
CA ALA A 44 -4.42 -16.74 -6.77
C ALA A 44 -3.39 -15.68 -6.32
N ALA A 45 -2.10 -16.03 -6.35
CA ALA A 45 -1.04 -15.15 -5.90
C ALA A 45 0.18 -15.18 -6.84
N ASP A 46 0.59 -14.01 -7.30
CA ASP A 46 1.87 -13.77 -7.97
C ASP A 46 2.88 -13.26 -6.94
N CYS A 47 3.86 -14.11 -6.57
CA CYS A 47 4.83 -13.80 -5.52
C CYS A 47 6.25 -13.81 -6.09
N ALA A 48 6.99 -12.71 -5.90
CA ALA A 48 8.37 -12.59 -6.35
C ALA A 48 9.23 -11.84 -5.33
N ALA A 49 10.55 -12.04 -5.42
CA ALA A 49 11.49 -11.28 -4.60
C ALA A 49 11.61 -9.82 -5.08
N PHE A 50 11.37 -9.59 -6.36
CA PHE A 50 11.41 -8.26 -6.96
C PHE A 50 10.51 -8.21 -8.19
N PHE A 51 9.86 -7.05 -8.41
CA PHE A 51 9.09 -6.74 -9.62
C PHE A 51 9.69 -5.52 -10.33
N ASN A 52 10.02 -5.68 -11.61
CA ASN A 52 10.54 -4.58 -12.44
C ASN A 52 9.44 -3.58 -12.87
N ASP A 53 8.18 -4.00 -12.77
CA ASP A 53 6.99 -3.30 -13.23
C ASP A 53 6.06 -2.88 -12.08
N LEU A 54 6.63 -2.65 -10.88
CA LEU A 54 5.86 -2.37 -9.67
C LEU A 54 4.86 -1.20 -9.81
N PRO A 55 5.19 -0.07 -10.44
CA PRO A 55 4.21 1.01 -10.66
C PRO A 55 3.00 0.57 -11.49
N ALA A 56 3.21 -0.22 -12.54
CA ALA A 56 2.11 -0.76 -13.36
C ALA A 56 1.24 -1.73 -12.55
N ARG A 57 1.84 -2.58 -11.73
CA ARG A 57 1.12 -3.49 -10.84
C ARG A 57 0.31 -2.73 -9.79
N MET A 58 0.90 -1.70 -9.17
CA MET A 58 0.15 -0.83 -8.24
C MET A 58 -1.03 -0.14 -8.92
N ALA A 59 -0.89 0.28 -10.17
CA ALA A 59 -1.98 0.87 -10.94
C ALA A 59 -3.09 -0.14 -11.31
N ALA A 60 -2.79 -1.42 -11.37
CA ALA A 60 -3.74 -2.48 -11.76
C ALA A 60 -4.53 -3.10 -10.60
N VAL A 61 -4.14 -2.87 -9.34
CA VAL A 61 -4.82 -3.45 -8.17
C VAL A 61 -5.85 -2.49 -7.56
N HIS A 62 -6.76 -2.99 -6.74
CA HIS A 62 -7.76 -2.18 -6.05
C HIS A 62 -7.24 -1.55 -4.75
N LEU A 63 -6.30 -2.21 -4.09
CA LEU A 63 -5.75 -1.80 -2.80
C LEU A 63 -4.27 -2.17 -2.74
N VAL A 64 -3.44 -1.28 -2.22
CA VAL A 64 -2.03 -1.54 -1.94
C VAL A 64 -1.78 -1.59 -0.44
N ILE A 65 -1.06 -2.60 0.03
CA ILE A 65 -0.61 -2.72 1.43
C ILE A 65 0.91 -2.60 1.42
N SER A 66 1.46 -1.56 2.02
CA SER A 66 2.90 -1.32 1.94
C SER A 66 3.48 -0.55 3.13
N ARG A 67 4.80 -0.44 3.17
CA ARG A 67 5.51 0.58 3.95
C ARG A 67 5.26 1.96 3.32
N SER A 68 5.47 3.01 4.09
CA SER A 68 5.18 4.39 3.68
C SER A 68 6.46 5.20 3.40
N GLY A 69 7.39 4.62 2.66
CA GLY A 69 8.53 5.37 2.12
C GLY A 69 8.05 6.50 1.20
N ALA A 70 8.83 7.58 1.11
CA ALA A 70 8.44 8.79 0.37
C ALA A 70 8.06 8.51 -1.09
N SER A 71 8.87 7.72 -1.81
CA SER A 71 8.59 7.35 -3.21
C SER A 71 7.28 6.56 -3.34
N THR A 72 7.08 5.56 -2.47
CA THR A 72 5.85 4.75 -2.49
C THR A 72 4.60 5.60 -2.27
N VAL A 73 4.63 6.51 -1.29
CA VAL A 73 3.48 7.39 -1.00
C VAL A 73 3.23 8.36 -2.16
N ALA A 74 4.29 8.93 -2.75
CA ALA A 74 4.18 9.79 -3.91
C ALA A 74 3.59 9.05 -5.12
N GLU A 75 4.04 7.83 -5.40
CA GLU A 75 3.52 6.99 -6.48
C GLU A 75 2.04 6.63 -6.24
N LEU A 76 1.66 6.21 -5.03
CA LEU A 76 0.27 5.90 -4.68
C LEU A 76 -0.65 7.12 -4.87
N ALA A 77 -0.20 8.30 -4.48
CA ALA A 77 -0.92 9.54 -4.70
C ALA A 77 -1.00 9.88 -6.19
N ALA A 78 0.11 9.78 -6.93
CA ALA A 78 0.15 10.07 -8.37
C ALA A 78 -0.79 9.19 -9.20
N ILE A 79 -0.87 7.89 -8.90
CA ILE A 79 -1.78 6.95 -9.57
C ILE A 79 -3.20 6.97 -9.00
N GLY A 80 -3.41 7.56 -7.82
CA GLY A 80 -4.70 7.57 -7.13
C GLY A 80 -5.07 6.18 -6.60
N ARG A 81 -4.19 5.54 -5.85
CA ARG A 81 -4.44 4.18 -5.38
C ARG A 81 -4.76 4.12 -3.90
N PRO A 82 -5.92 3.54 -3.49
CA PRO A 82 -6.23 3.27 -2.10
C PRO A 82 -5.14 2.44 -1.44
N SER A 83 -4.78 2.75 -0.21
CA SER A 83 -3.71 2.01 0.44
C SER A 83 -3.93 1.79 1.95
N ILE A 84 -3.31 0.71 2.45
CA ILE A 84 -3.06 0.49 3.88
C ILE A 84 -1.56 0.68 4.08
N LEU A 85 -1.19 1.72 4.81
CA LEU A 85 0.20 2.12 5.02
C LEU A 85 0.66 1.76 6.43
N VAL A 86 1.75 1.03 6.50
CA VAL A 86 2.35 0.56 7.76
C VAL A 86 3.75 1.18 7.90
N PRO A 87 3.89 2.32 8.58
CA PRO A 87 5.18 2.97 8.78
C PRO A 87 6.20 2.05 9.47
N LEU A 88 7.45 2.13 9.07
CA LEU A 88 8.52 1.40 9.74
C LEU A 88 8.82 2.08 11.09
N PRO A 89 8.79 1.35 12.23
CA PRO A 89 8.84 1.96 13.57
C PRO A 89 10.16 2.65 13.85
N HIS A 90 11.21 2.51 13.33
CA HIS A 90 12.51 3.15 13.60
C HIS A 90 13.10 3.81 12.35
N ALA A 91 12.23 4.27 11.43
CA ALA A 91 12.68 5.09 10.32
C ALA A 91 13.31 6.38 10.86
N LEU A 92 14.41 6.80 10.26
CA LEU A 92 15.08 8.06 10.59
C LEU A 92 14.05 9.20 10.59
N ASP A 93 14.06 10.01 11.64
CA ASP A 93 13.19 11.18 11.82
C ASP A 93 11.67 10.92 11.71
N GLN A 94 11.23 9.66 11.85
CA GLN A 94 9.82 9.26 11.72
C GLN A 94 9.17 9.66 10.37
N ASP A 95 9.96 9.84 9.34
CA ASP A 95 9.55 10.26 8.00
C ASP A 95 8.41 9.40 7.45
N GLN A 96 8.48 8.07 7.63
CA GLN A 96 7.42 7.17 7.17
C GLN A 96 6.08 7.40 7.87
N ALA A 97 6.09 7.74 9.15
CA ALA A 97 4.86 8.06 9.88
C ALA A 97 4.23 9.36 9.38
N ALA A 98 5.05 10.36 9.06
CA ALA A 98 4.61 11.61 8.46
C ALA A 98 4.05 11.40 7.04
N ASN A 99 4.76 10.65 6.19
CA ASN A 99 4.33 10.33 4.83
C ASN A 99 2.98 9.61 4.81
N ALA A 100 2.81 8.57 5.66
CA ALA A 100 1.53 7.87 5.80
C ALA A 100 0.42 8.80 6.31
N GLY A 101 0.77 9.70 7.24
CA GLY A 101 -0.15 10.67 7.82
C GLY A 101 -0.76 11.62 6.80
N LEU A 102 0.05 12.11 5.86
CA LEU A 102 -0.41 13.00 4.78
C LEU A 102 -1.48 12.34 3.92
N LEU A 103 -1.22 11.13 3.44
CA LEU A 103 -2.17 10.43 2.56
C LEU A 103 -3.42 9.95 3.34
N ALA A 104 -3.25 9.56 4.61
CA ALA A 104 -4.37 9.20 5.47
C ALA A 104 -5.26 10.39 5.83
N ALA A 105 -4.68 11.57 6.11
CA ALA A 105 -5.43 12.80 6.36
C ALA A 105 -6.24 13.26 5.15
N ALA A 106 -5.73 13.02 3.94
CA ALA A 106 -6.47 13.26 2.70
C ALA A 106 -7.61 12.25 2.49
N GLY A 107 -7.65 11.14 3.22
CA GLY A 107 -8.63 10.06 3.04
C GLY A 107 -8.20 9.00 2.01
N GLY A 108 -6.99 9.08 1.46
CA GLY A 108 -6.48 8.15 0.44
C GLY A 108 -5.84 6.88 1.00
N ALA A 109 -5.60 6.83 2.31
CA ALA A 109 -4.97 5.69 2.96
C ALA A 109 -5.53 5.42 4.36
N ILE A 110 -5.41 4.17 4.79
CA ILE A 110 -5.52 3.76 6.19
C ILE A 110 -4.10 3.63 6.74
N ARG A 111 -3.77 4.41 7.77
CA ARG A 111 -2.49 4.26 8.48
C ARG A 111 -2.65 3.30 9.64
N ILE A 112 -1.83 2.24 9.67
CA ILE A 112 -1.77 1.28 10.78
C ILE A 112 -0.34 1.30 11.34
N LEU A 113 -0.18 1.57 12.62
CA LEU A 113 1.13 1.48 13.27
C LEU A 113 1.60 0.02 13.35
N GLN A 114 2.91 -0.20 13.37
CA GLN A 114 3.48 -1.56 13.40
C GLN A 114 2.95 -2.40 14.57
N ALA A 115 2.74 -1.80 15.73
CA ALA A 115 2.21 -2.48 16.92
C ALA A 115 0.76 -2.98 16.72
N ASP A 116 -0.01 -2.27 15.91
CA ASP A 116 -1.43 -2.57 15.63
C ASP A 116 -1.61 -3.38 14.34
N PHE A 117 -0.54 -3.60 13.59
CA PHE A 117 -0.56 -4.34 12.32
C PHE A 117 -0.59 -5.84 12.60
N THR A 118 -1.77 -6.34 12.93
CA THR A 118 -2.05 -7.75 13.23
C THR A 118 -2.84 -8.40 12.10
N PRO A 119 -2.81 -9.75 11.96
CA PRO A 119 -3.65 -10.46 10.98
C PRO A 119 -5.13 -10.13 11.12
N ALA A 120 -5.65 -10.08 12.34
CA ALA A 120 -7.06 -9.80 12.62
C ALA A 120 -7.46 -8.38 12.19
N ARG A 121 -6.63 -7.38 12.51
CA ARG A 121 -6.86 -6.00 12.09
C ARG A 121 -6.85 -5.87 10.58
N LEU A 122 -5.87 -6.44 9.91
CA LEU A 122 -5.76 -6.39 8.46
C LEU A 122 -6.89 -7.12 7.77
N ALA A 123 -7.30 -8.30 8.26
CA ALA A 123 -8.45 -9.05 7.74
C ALA A 123 -9.74 -8.24 7.83
N SER A 124 -9.96 -7.56 8.97
CA SER A 124 -11.13 -6.69 9.16
C SER A 124 -11.16 -5.54 8.15
N ASP A 125 -10.03 -4.85 7.94
CA ASP A 125 -9.96 -3.75 6.98
C ASP A 125 -10.14 -4.24 5.53
N ILE A 126 -9.54 -5.37 5.15
CA ILE A 126 -9.72 -5.97 3.82
C ILE A 126 -11.19 -6.38 3.60
N ALA A 127 -11.80 -7.06 4.56
CA ALA A 127 -13.20 -7.50 4.45
C ALA A 127 -14.15 -6.31 4.29
N ARG A 128 -13.97 -5.27 5.08
CA ARG A 128 -14.75 -4.02 5.01
C ARG A 128 -14.62 -3.36 3.63
N LEU A 129 -13.39 -3.17 3.15
CA LEU A 129 -13.14 -2.54 1.85
C LEU A 129 -13.64 -3.39 0.68
N ALA A 130 -13.52 -4.72 0.76
CA ALA A 130 -14.05 -5.63 -0.25
C ALA A 130 -15.59 -5.62 -0.34
N ALA A 131 -16.27 -5.31 0.77
CA ALA A 131 -17.72 -5.18 0.84
C ALA A 131 -18.22 -3.76 0.46
N ALA A 132 -17.32 -2.76 0.39
CA ALA A 132 -17.66 -1.36 0.18
C ALA A 132 -16.88 -0.75 -1.02
N PRO A 133 -17.19 -1.14 -2.27
CA PRO A 133 -16.47 -0.63 -3.46
C PRO A 133 -16.57 0.90 -3.60
N GLY A 134 -17.64 1.52 -3.11
CA GLY A 134 -17.76 2.98 -3.06
C GLY A 134 -16.74 3.64 -2.14
N GLU A 135 -16.36 2.98 -1.03
CA GLU A 135 -15.31 3.47 -0.15
C GLU A 135 -13.93 3.41 -0.83
N LEU A 136 -13.63 2.30 -1.53
CA LEU A 136 -12.40 2.21 -2.33
C LEU A 136 -12.34 3.30 -3.40
N ALA A 137 -13.45 3.58 -4.08
CA ALA A 137 -13.52 4.65 -5.09
C ALA A 137 -13.29 6.04 -4.46
N ALA A 138 -13.86 6.30 -3.29
CA ALA A 138 -13.65 7.55 -2.56
C ALA A 138 -12.18 7.69 -2.11
N MET A 139 -11.58 6.62 -1.58
CA MET A 139 -10.16 6.58 -1.23
C MET A 139 -9.26 6.82 -2.46
N ALA A 140 -9.60 6.25 -3.61
CA ALA A 140 -8.85 6.47 -4.85
C ALA A 140 -8.87 7.94 -5.28
N ALA A 141 -10.04 8.57 -5.26
CA ALA A 141 -10.18 9.99 -5.58
C ALA A 141 -9.40 10.87 -4.58
N ALA A 142 -9.49 10.56 -3.30
CA ALA A 142 -8.75 11.27 -2.25
C ALA A 142 -7.23 11.13 -2.40
N ALA A 143 -6.73 9.92 -2.68
CA ALA A 143 -5.32 9.69 -2.96
C ALA A 143 -4.87 10.51 -4.17
N LYS A 144 -5.64 10.49 -5.26
CA LYS A 144 -5.34 11.24 -6.49
C LYS A 144 -5.27 12.75 -6.25
N SER A 145 -6.16 13.29 -5.42
CA SER A 145 -6.18 14.72 -5.10
C SER A 145 -4.99 15.18 -4.26
N ALA A 146 -4.34 14.26 -3.53
CA ALA A 146 -3.14 14.54 -2.75
C ALA A 146 -1.85 14.46 -3.58
N GLY A 147 -1.91 13.96 -4.82
CA GLY A 147 -0.75 13.81 -5.70
C GLY A 147 -0.26 15.15 -6.24
N ILE A 148 1.06 15.36 -6.20
CA ILE A 148 1.73 16.54 -6.76
C ILE A 148 2.53 16.07 -7.98
N LEU A 149 1.92 16.17 -9.17
CA LEU A 149 2.52 15.65 -10.40
C LEU A 149 3.60 16.56 -10.98
N ASP A 150 3.56 17.84 -10.65
CA ASP A 150 4.49 18.89 -11.07
C ASP A 150 5.52 19.25 -9.98
N ALA A 151 5.85 18.30 -9.09
CA ALA A 151 6.76 18.54 -7.98
C ALA A 151 8.17 18.93 -8.44
N ALA A 152 8.65 18.36 -9.55
CA ALA A 152 9.97 18.66 -10.10
C ALA A 152 10.04 20.10 -10.64
N GLU A 153 9.01 20.52 -11.37
CA GLU A 153 8.86 21.89 -11.88
C GLU A 153 8.78 22.89 -10.75
N ARG A 154 7.96 22.65 -9.74
CA ARG A 154 7.86 23.51 -8.55
C ARG A 154 9.20 23.63 -7.81
N LEU A 155 9.95 22.54 -7.71
CA LEU A 155 11.27 22.57 -7.09
C LEU A 155 12.25 23.40 -7.93
N ALA A 156 12.24 23.24 -9.26
CA ALA A 156 13.07 24.03 -10.17
C ALA A 156 12.76 25.55 -10.03
N ASP A 157 11.49 25.92 -9.99
CA ASP A 157 11.05 27.31 -9.78
C ASP A 157 11.57 27.90 -8.45
N VAL A 158 11.51 27.09 -7.37
CA VAL A 158 12.06 27.52 -6.07
C VAL A 158 13.58 27.71 -6.15
N VAL A 159 14.29 26.79 -6.80
CA VAL A 159 15.76 26.90 -6.97
C VAL A 159 16.11 28.14 -7.77
N MET A 160 15.45 28.37 -8.92
CA MET A 160 15.69 29.56 -9.74
C MET A 160 15.41 30.85 -8.96
N LYS A 161 14.30 30.92 -8.23
CA LYS A 161 13.96 32.06 -7.39
C LYS A 161 15.00 32.34 -6.31
N VAL A 162 15.53 31.30 -5.65
CA VAL A 162 16.58 31.46 -4.62
C VAL A 162 17.91 31.84 -5.25
N ALA A 163 18.23 31.34 -6.43
CA ALA A 163 19.44 31.66 -7.18
C ALA A 163 19.40 33.05 -7.86
N GLY A 164 18.24 33.70 -7.93
CA GLY A 164 18.08 35.00 -8.56
C GLY A 164 18.14 34.99 -10.09
N ILE A 165 17.77 33.84 -10.69
CA ILE A 165 17.71 33.64 -12.15
C ILE A 165 16.31 33.26 -12.60
#